data_ae461f827456f7b71c3b132a20b664e7
#
_entry.id   ae461f827456f7b71c3b132a20b664e7
#
_cell.length_a   1.000
_cell.length_b   1.000
_cell.length_c   1.000
_cell.angle_alpha   90.00
_cell.angle_beta   90.00
_cell.angle_gamma   90.00
#
_symmetry.space_group_name_H-M   'P 1'
#
loop_
_entity.id
_entity.type
_entity.pdbx_description
1 polymer ?
#
loop_
_entity_poly.entity_id
_entity_poly.type
_entity_poly.pdbx_seq_one_letter_code
_entity_poly.pdbx_strand_id
1 'polypeptide(L)'
;MNPHRLHLGTLGLSLGSNPKDIEQVNQTLDMWDGMIRSSFIYKGKAYRVETACDPTLDMIATHVQSKGNIALDIRFAYPTGGHADDACDWNKDNLHSTMLVAQDKKSAVLKRTVDETVYFVMLRWEGSAKFKQRGKNFYQLQAKSADLKLTCEYAEQTSSARKTFGEVADAAKAYWNHYWQKGAMVDFGQCKDFRAKEMERRVVLSQYLLAIQDAGETPPQETGLTYNSWFGKFHLEMIFWHQAQFALWGHPELLERSLSWYFKAEPNAERLPSDRDSREYAG
;
A
#
# COMPACT_ATOMS: atom_id res chain seq x y z
N MET A 1 7.79 21.73 -8.76
CA MET A 1 7.77 20.35 -9.29
C MET A 1 6.33 19.86 -9.23
N ASN A 2 5.83 19.13 -10.21
CA ASN A 2 4.44 18.69 -10.18
C ASN A 2 4.22 17.61 -9.10
N PRO A 3 3.05 17.60 -8.44
CA PRO A 3 2.72 16.53 -7.51
C PRO A 3 2.83 15.16 -8.15
N HIS A 4 3.33 14.18 -7.40
CA HIS A 4 3.41 12.78 -7.80
C HIS A 4 3.20 11.88 -6.57
N ARG A 5 3.00 10.60 -6.77
CA ARG A 5 2.87 9.65 -5.67
C ARG A 5 4.18 9.53 -4.90
N LEU A 6 4.08 9.52 -3.58
CA LEU A 6 5.22 9.38 -2.69
C LEU A 6 5.38 7.95 -2.22
N HIS A 7 6.62 7.46 -2.23
CA HIS A 7 6.99 6.24 -1.51
C HIS A 7 7.02 6.53 0.00
N LEU A 8 5.99 6.06 0.72
CA LEU A 8 5.78 6.42 2.13
C LEU A 8 6.71 5.66 3.09
N GLY A 9 7.27 4.53 2.69
CA GLY A 9 8.15 3.69 3.50
C GLY A 9 8.02 2.21 3.19
N THR A 10 8.93 1.43 3.72
CA THR A 10 8.94 -0.03 3.59
C THR A 10 8.87 -0.69 4.96
N LEU A 11 7.95 -1.64 5.10
CA LEU A 11 7.85 -2.54 6.23
C LEU A 11 8.16 -3.96 5.76
N GLY A 12 9.18 -4.58 6.32
CA GLY A 12 9.61 -5.91 5.90
C GLY A 12 10.25 -6.73 7.01
N LEU A 13 10.30 -8.05 6.83
CA LEU A 13 11.05 -8.92 7.72
C LEU A 13 12.56 -8.68 7.55
N SER A 14 13.25 -8.56 8.67
CA SER A 14 14.72 -8.45 8.72
C SER A 14 15.36 -9.82 8.48
N LEU A 15 15.36 -10.25 7.24
CA LEU A 15 16.03 -11.46 6.77
C LEU A 15 17.37 -11.08 6.12
N GLY A 16 18.27 -12.05 5.94
CA GLY A 16 19.52 -11.81 5.20
C GLY A 16 19.25 -11.43 3.74
N SER A 17 20.27 -10.89 3.10
CA SER A 17 20.18 -10.38 1.71
C SER A 17 20.23 -11.48 0.64
N ASN A 18 20.48 -12.74 1.01
CA ASN A 18 20.54 -13.82 0.04
C ASN A 18 19.16 -14.50 -0.13
N PRO A 19 18.49 -14.32 -1.28
CA PRO A 19 17.19 -14.96 -1.52
C PRO A 19 17.21 -16.49 -1.44
N LYS A 20 18.38 -17.13 -1.66
CA LYS A 20 18.55 -18.59 -1.58
C LYS A 20 18.42 -19.13 -0.17
N ASP A 21 18.49 -18.27 0.84
CA ASP A 21 18.28 -18.66 2.25
C ASP A 21 16.79 -18.83 2.58
N ILE A 22 15.90 -18.47 1.65
CA ILE A 22 14.44 -18.61 1.79
C ILE A 22 13.99 -19.80 0.96
N GLU A 23 13.38 -20.77 1.60
CA GLU A 23 12.97 -22.04 1.01
C GLU A 23 11.48 -22.27 1.22
N GLN A 24 10.89 -23.16 0.42
CA GLN A 24 9.50 -23.62 0.54
C GLN A 24 8.49 -22.46 0.64
N VAL A 25 8.65 -21.46 -0.21
CA VAL A 25 7.79 -20.28 -0.23
C VAL A 25 6.41 -20.67 -0.75
N ASN A 26 5.39 -20.34 0.04
CA ASN A 26 4.00 -20.38 -0.37
C ASN A 26 3.37 -19.04 -0.01
N GLN A 27 2.73 -18.38 -0.97
CA GLN A 27 1.99 -17.14 -0.74
C GLN A 27 0.63 -17.21 -1.43
N THR A 28 -0.39 -16.89 -0.69
CA THR A 28 -1.77 -16.86 -1.17
C THR A 28 -2.38 -15.49 -0.85
N LEU A 29 -3.00 -14.86 -1.83
CA LEU A 29 -3.92 -13.76 -1.65
C LEU A 29 -5.34 -14.34 -1.65
N ASP A 30 -6.05 -14.22 -0.55
CA ASP A 30 -7.48 -14.49 -0.49
C ASP A 30 -8.24 -13.21 -0.76
N MET A 31 -8.78 -13.08 -1.97
CA MET A 31 -9.50 -11.87 -2.40
C MET A 31 -10.87 -11.73 -1.73
N TRP A 32 -11.39 -12.82 -1.12
CA TRP A 32 -12.66 -12.78 -0.41
C TRP A 32 -12.53 -12.12 0.98
N ASP A 33 -11.39 -12.28 1.62
CA ASP A 33 -11.12 -11.65 2.92
C ASP A 33 -10.06 -10.53 2.86
N GLY A 34 -9.44 -10.30 1.69
CA GLY A 34 -8.42 -9.27 1.51
C GLY A 34 -7.11 -9.57 2.24
N MET A 35 -6.83 -10.84 2.52
CA MET A 35 -5.71 -11.28 3.33
C MET A 35 -4.61 -11.91 2.48
N ILE A 36 -3.38 -11.46 2.65
CA ILE A 36 -2.19 -12.16 2.14
C ILE A 36 -1.65 -13.06 3.24
N ARG A 37 -1.52 -14.35 2.92
CA ARG A 37 -0.91 -15.36 3.79
C ARG A 37 0.35 -15.91 3.15
N SER A 38 1.47 -15.76 3.84
CA SER A 38 2.78 -16.25 3.39
C SER A 38 3.34 -17.26 4.36
N SER A 39 3.95 -18.31 3.87
CA SER A 39 4.75 -19.24 4.66
C SER A 39 6.03 -19.58 3.93
N PHE A 40 7.12 -19.72 4.67
CA PHE A 40 8.44 -20.06 4.14
C PHE A 40 9.34 -20.61 5.24
N ILE A 41 10.47 -21.18 4.85
CA ILE A 41 11.56 -21.57 5.74
C ILE A 41 12.73 -20.60 5.53
N TYR A 42 13.25 -20.05 6.61
CA TYR A 42 14.48 -19.24 6.61
C TYR A 42 15.45 -19.80 7.67
N LYS A 43 16.64 -20.19 7.22
CA LYS A 43 17.67 -20.81 8.08
C LYS A 43 17.12 -21.95 8.95
N GLY A 44 16.34 -22.84 8.33
CA GLY A 44 15.75 -24.01 8.98
C GLY A 44 14.61 -23.71 9.96
N LYS A 45 14.10 -22.47 10.00
CA LYS A 45 12.96 -22.07 10.83
C LYS A 45 11.78 -21.70 9.97
N ALA A 46 10.60 -22.22 10.29
CA ALA A 46 9.37 -21.89 9.60
C ALA A 46 8.88 -20.51 10.05
N TYR A 47 8.42 -19.72 9.08
CA TYR A 47 7.75 -18.43 9.24
C TYR A 47 6.36 -18.49 8.66
N ARG A 48 5.42 -17.87 9.33
CA ARG A 48 4.07 -17.57 8.82
C ARG A 48 3.82 -16.08 8.97
N VAL A 49 3.31 -15.46 7.91
CA VAL A 49 3.00 -14.03 7.89
C VAL A 49 1.62 -13.84 7.31
N GLU A 50 0.79 -13.10 8.02
CA GLU A 50 -0.50 -12.64 7.54
C GLU A 50 -0.47 -11.12 7.43
N THR A 51 -1.01 -10.57 6.35
CA THR A 51 -1.04 -9.13 6.09
C THR A 51 -2.42 -8.72 5.60
N ALA A 52 -2.95 -7.66 6.18
CA ALA A 52 -4.20 -7.01 5.79
C ALA A 52 -4.04 -5.50 5.71
N CYS A 53 -4.89 -4.83 4.93
CA CYS A 53 -5.04 -3.38 4.92
C CYS A 53 -6.38 -2.98 5.53
N ASP A 54 -6.38 -1.89 6.29
CA ASP A 54 -7.63 -1.28 6.76
C ASP A 54 -8.37 -0.62 5.58
N PRO A 55 -9.68 -0.82 5.43
CA PRO A 55 -10.42 -0.27 4.29
C PRO A 55 -10.73 1.23 4.41
N THR A 56 -10.48 1.85 5.58
CA THR A 56 -10.83 3.24 5.87
C THR A 56 -9.67 4.11 6.33
N LEU A 57 -8.56 3.49 6.72
CA LEU A 57 -7.33 4.16 7.14
C LEU A 57 -6.16 3.71 6.25
N ASP A 58 -5.20 4.57 6.03
CA ASP A 58 -3.93 4.20 5.38
C ASP A 58 -3.07 3.37 6.36
N MET A 59 -3.57 2.19 6.69
CA MET A 59 -3.01 1.31 7.70
C MET A 59 -2.81 -0.10 7.18
N ILE A 60 -1.62 -0.63 7.40
CA ILE A 60 -1.26 -2.03 7.17
C ILE A 60 -1.17 -2.73 8.52
N ALA A 61 -1.73 -3.94 8.61
CA ALA A 61 -1.57 -4.83 9.75
C ALA A 61 -0.85 -6.10 9.34
N THR A 62 0.11 -6.53 10.15
CA THR A 62 0.84 -7.79 9.93
C THR A 62 0.94 -8.62 11.19
N HIS A 63 0.79 -9.93 11.03
CA HIS A 63 0.99 -10.93 12.09
C HIS A 63 2.11 -11.89 11.64
N VAL A 64 3.16 -11.97 12.42
CA VAL A 64 4.31 -12.83 12.15
C VAL A 64 4.47 -13.87 13.25
N GLN A 65 4.58 -15.12 12.85
CA GLN A 65 4.82 -16.26 13.74
C GLN A 65 6.05 -17.04 13.29
N SER A 66 6.98 -17.30 14.19
CA SER A 66 8.15 -18.15 13.95
C SER A 66 8.84 -18.56 15.25
N LYS A 67 9.43 -19.75 15.25
CA LYS A 67 10.42 -20.13 16.27
C LYS A 67 11.82 -19.56 15.99
N GLY A 68 12.00 -18.88 14.86
CA GLY A 68 13.19 -18.10 14.53
C GLY A 68 13.12 -16.69 15.13
N ASN A 69 14.09 -15.87 14.74
CA ASN A 69 14.13 -14.48 15.13
C ASN A 69 13.12 -13.65 14.34
N ILE A 70 12.19 -12.97 15.01
CA ILE A 70 11.25 -12.07 14.38
C ILE A 70 11.73 -10.64 14.58
N ALA A 71 12.16 -10.00 13.51
CA ALA A 71 12.46 -8.57 13.46
C ALA A 71 11.83 -7.95 12.23
N LEU A 72 11.20 -6.80 12.40
CA LEU A 72 10.62 -6.01 11.31
C LEU A 72 11.46 -4.75 11.13
N ASP A 73 11.90 -4.54 9.90
CA ASP A 73 12.61 -3.35 9.47
C ASP A 73 11.62 -2.33 8.92
N ILE A 74 11.69 -1.12 9.42
CA ILE A 74 10.92 0.03 8.99
C ILE A 74 11.91 1.02 8.37
N ARG A 75 11.88 1.14 7.05
CA ARG A 75 12.88 1.90 6.30
C ARG A 75 12.21 2.92 5.40
N PHE A 76 12.89 4.05 5.24
CA PHE A 76 12.40 5.15 4.44
C PHE A 76 13.48 5.56 3.43
N ALA A 77 13.11 5.63 2.16
CA ALA A 77 13.94 6.18 1.10
C ALA A 77 13.47 7.57 0.70
N TYR A 78 14.27 8.29 -0.05
CA TYR A 78 13.84 9.54 -0.66
C TYR A 78 12.92 9.23 -1.85
N PRO A 79 11.66 9.72 -1.87
CA PRO A 79 10.78 9.51 -3.00
C PRO A 79 11.30 10.17 -4.27
N THR A 80 11.19 9.50 -5.38
CA THR A 80 11.54 10.01 -6.71
C THR A 80 10.32 10.07 -7.60
N GLY A 81 10.29 11.02 -8.52
CA GLY A 81 9.24 11.15 -9.53
C GLY A 81 9.80 10.96 -10.94
N GLY A 82 10.68 9.97 -11.13
CA GLY A 82 11.27 9.64 -12.42
C GLY A 82 10.24 9.11 -13.42
N HIS A 83 10.60 9.10 -14.71
CA HIS A 83 9.66 8.72 -15.77
C HIS A 83 9.22 7.25 -15.68
N ALA A 84 10.18 6.35 -15.55
CA ALA A 84 9.93 4.91 -15.50
C ALA A 84 11.07 4.24 -14.74
N ASP A 85 11.18 4.53 -13.46
CA ASP A 85 12.23 4.05 -12.58
C ASP A 85 11.65 3.65 -11.21
N ASP A 86 12.54 3.30 -10.29
CA ASP A 86 12.17 3.07 -8.91
C ASP A 86 11.51 4.33 -8.32
N ALA A 87 10.41 4.15 -7.61
CA ALA A 87 9.68 5.24 -6.96
C ALA A 87 10.47 5.90 -5.81
N CYS A 88 11.67 5.45 -5.53
CA CYS A 88 12.49 5.94 -4.44
C CYS A 88 13.99 5.73 -4.67
N ASP A 89 14.82 6.54 -4.00
CA ASP A 89 16.29 6.45 -4.02
C ASP A 89 16.83 6.23 -2.59
N TRP A 90 17.41 5.07 -2.36
CA TRP A 90 17.98 4.66 -1.07
C TRP A 90 19.33 5.34 -0.75
N ASN A 91 19.95 6.02 -1.72
CA ASN A 91 21.24 6.69 -1.56
C ASN A 91 21.12 8.17 -1.16
N LYS A 92 19.89 8.69 -1.09
CA LYS A 92 19.59 10.10 -0.79
C LYS A 92 19.17 10.36 0.66
N ASP A 93 19.73 9.64 1.60
CA ASP A 93 19.40 9.76 3.04
C ASP A 93 19.56 11.19 3.62
N ASN A 94 20.30 12.05 2.94
CA ASN A 94 20.53 13.41 3.40
C ASN A 94 19.43 14.40 2.98
N LEU A 95 18.56 14.04 2.03
CA LEU A 95 17.51 14.90 1.51
C LEU A 95 16.19 14.80 2.28
N HIS A 96 16.10 13.86 3.22
CA HIS A 96 14.89 13.67 4.03
C HIS A 96 15.25 13.25 5.46
N SER A 97 14.27 13.29 6.35
CA SER A 97 14.49 12.92 7.73
C SER A 97 13.33 12.13 8.33
N THR A 98 13.68 11.26 9.28
CA THR A 98 12.73 10.53 10.12
C THR A 98 13.10 10.75 11.58
N MET A 99 12.17 11.28 12.36
CA MET A 99 12.36 11.53 13.80
C MET A 99 11.40 10.67 14.62
N LEU A 100 11.90 10.01 15.64
CA LEU A 100 11.08 9.39 16.67
C LEU A 100 10.53 10.49 17.58
N VAL A 101 9.22 10.76 17.52
CA VAL A 101 8.58 11.86 18.27
C VAL A 101 7.85 11.38 19.52
N ALA A 102 7.46 10.10 19.55
CA ALA A 102 6.88 9.46 20.73
C ALA A 102 7.16 7.95 20.73
N GLN A 103 7.33 7.39 21.91
CA GLN A 103 7.46 5.94 22.09
C GLN A 103 6.98 5.54 23.47
N ASP A 104 6.25 4.42 23.52
CA ASP A 104 5.92 3.71 24.75
C ASP A 104 6.26 2.21 24.65
N LYS A 105 5.72 1.40 25.58
CA LYS A 105 5.99 -0.05 25.59
C LYS A 105 5.44 -0.81 24.39
N LYS A 106 4.44 -0.25 23.70
CA LYS A 106 3.65 -0.92 22.66
C LYS A 106 3.44 -0.07 21.40
N SER A 107 4.00 1.12 21.37
CA SER A 107 3.85 2.01 20.22
C SER A 107 5.07 2.88 19.98
N ALA A 108 5.18 3.39 18.75
CA ALA A 108 6.11 4.42 18.36
C ALA A 108 5.47 5.32 17.30
N VAL A 109 5.79 6.60 17.34
CA VAL A 109 5.37 7.58 16.36
C VAL A 109 6.60 8.20 15.72
N LEU A 110 6.70 8.08 14.41
CA LEU A 110 7.76 8.66 13.61
C LEU A 110 7.19 9.85 12.82
N LYS A 111 7.88 10.98 12.84
CA LYS A 111 7.62 12.12 11.98
C LYS A 111 8.55 12.04 10.78
N ARG A 112 7.96 12.05 9.58
CA ARG A 112 8.68 12.08 8.31
C ARG A 112 8.64 13.48 7.75
N THR A 113 9.78 13.95 7.21
CA THR A 113 9.89 15.19 6.47
C THR A 113 10.62 14.92 5.16
N VAL A 114 9.95 15.25 4.06
CA VAL A 114 10.45 15.11 2.69
C VAL A 114 10.13 16.40 1.98
N ASP A 115 11.14 17.21 1.70
CA ASP A 115 10.98 18.57 1.20
C ASP A 115 10.00 19.35 2.10
N GLU A 116 8.90 19.88 1.57
CA GLU A 116 7.85 20.58 2.31
C GLU A 116 6.77 19.63 2.88
N THR A 117 6.81 18.37 2.49
CA THR A 117 5.81 17.38 2.93
C THR A 117 6.17 16.81 4.29
N VAL A 118 5.21 16.84 5.19
CA VAL A 118 5.31 16.23 6.52
C VAL A 118 4.20 15.22 6.70
N TYR A 119 4.53 14.02 7.19
CA TYR A 119 3.56 13.01 7.59
C TYR A 119 4.07 12.18 8.78
N PHE A 120 3.18 11.43 9.38
CA PHE A 120 3.47 10.61 10.54
C PHE A 120 3.29 9.12 10.20
N VAL A 121 4.14 8.30 10.82
CA VAL A 121 4.05 6.84 10.77
C VAL A 121 3.84 6.34 12.19
N MET A 122 2.66 5.81 12.46
CA MET A 122 2.24 5.35 13.77
C MET A 122 2.28 3.83 13.83
N LEU A 123 3.19 3.33 14.64
CA LEU A 123 3.43 1.90 14.84
C LEU A 123 2.83 1.45 16.15
N ARG A 124 2.10 0.33 16.15
CA ARG A 124 1.56 -0.31 17.35
C ARG A 124 1.74 -1.80 17.27
N TRP A 125 2.16 -2.42 18.35
CA TRP A 125 2.40 -3.86 18.37
C TRP A 125 1.78 -4.54 19.59
N GLU A 126 1.39 -5.78 19.36
CA GLU A 126 0.96 -6.73 20.39
C GLU A 126 2.10 -7.72 20.64
N GLY A 127 2.20 -8.22 21.84
CA GLY A 127 3.34 -9.03 22.24
C GLY A 127 4.46 -8.21 22.89
N SER A 128 5.57 -8.84 23.22
CA SER A 128 6.74 -8.18 23.78
C SER A 128 7.78 -7.93 22.69
N ALA A 129 8.13 -6.67 22.46
CA ALA A 129 9.09 -6.30 21.44
C ALA A 129 9.96 -5.11 21.90
N LYS A 130 11.06 -4.87 21.20
CA LYS A 130 11.95 -3.74 21.41
C LYS A 130 12.07 -2.95 20.11
N PHE A 131 11.65 -1.70 20.15
CA PHE A 131 11.79 -0.77 19.04
C PHE A 131 13.08 0.03 19.18
N LYS A 132 13.84 0.16 18.10
CA LYS A 132 15.12 0.87 18.07
C LYS A 132 15.36 1.53 16.72
N GLN A 133 15.99 2.70 16.74
CA GLN A 133 16.63 3.28 15.57
C GLN A 133 17.91 2.51 15.24
N ARG A 134 18.13 2.18 13.98
CA ARG A 134 19.28 1.46 13.43
C ARG A 134 20.12 2.30 12.48
N GLY A 135 19.54 3.34 11.92
CA GLY A 135 20.19 4.28 11.01
C GLY A 135 19.39 5.58 10.91
N LYS A 136 19.79 6.48 10.04
CA LYS A 136 19.19 7.80 9.92
C LYS A 136 17.68 7.73 9.61
N ASN A 137 17.30 6.92 8.64
CA ASN A 137 15.92 6.71 8.21
C ASN A 137 15.52 5.23 8.34
N PHE A 138 16.08 4.53 9.34
CA PHE A 138 15.92 3.12 9.55
C PHE A 138 15.64 2.79 11.02
N TYR A 139 14.53 2.10 11.25
CA TYR A 139 14.09 1.60 12.55
C TYR A 139 13.84 0.11 12.49
N GLN A 140 13.87 -0.55 13.63
CA GLN A 140 13.63 -1.98 13.73
C GLN A 140 12.80 -2.30 14.96
N LEU A 141 11.78 -3.14 14.77
CA LEU A 141 10.99 -3.73 15.84
C LEU A 141 11.39 -5.19 16.01
N GLN A 142 12.06 -5.50 17.11
CA GLN A 142 12.56 -6.83 17.46
C GLN A 142 11.62 -7.50 18.44
N ALA A 143 10.94 -8.59 18.06
CA ALA A 143 10.13 -9.38 18.97
C ALA A 143 10.99 -10.12 19.99
N LYS A 144 10.43 -10.36 21.16
CA LYS A 144 10.97 -11.20 22.24
C LYS A 144 10.26 -12.54 22.35
N SER A 145 9.30 -12.81 21.50
CA SER A 145 8.47 -14.02 21.46
C SER A 145 8.40 -14.57 20.04
N ALA A 146 7.84 -15.77 19.90
CA ALA A 146 7.59 -16.41 18.62
C ALA A 146 6.36 -15.86 17.88
N ASP A 147 5.79 -14.78 18.38
CA ASP A 147 4.56 -14.17 17.87
C ASP A 147 4.66 -12.63 17.97
N LEU A 148 4.38 -11.94 16.88
CA LEU A 148 4.36 -10.47 16.80
C LEU A 148 3.25 -10.02 15.88
N LYS A 149 2.38 -9.14 16.38
CA LYS A 149 1.41 -8.41 15.57
C LYS A 149 1.78 -6.94 15.56
N LEU A 150 1.67 -6.31 14.40
CA LEU A 150 1.98 -4.89 14.18
C LEU A 150 0.90 -4.26 13.33
N THR A 151 0.47 -3.06 13.70
CA THR A 151 -0.23 -2.13 12.81
C THR A 151 0.68 -0.94 12.52
N CYS A 152 0.66 -0.47 11.27
CA CYS A 152 1.44 0.66 10.78
C CYS A 152 0.51 1.58 9.99
N GLU A 153 0.23 2.75 10.53
CA GLU A 153 -0.65 3.77 9.96
C GLU A 153 0.19 4.94 9.43
N TYR A 154 -0.17 5.45 8.27
CA TYR A 154 0.41 6.63 7.65
C TYR A 154 -0.65 7.74 7.63
N ALA A 155 -0.33 8.94 8.10
CA ALA A 155 -1.28 10.06 8.10
C ALA A 155 -0.57 11.41 8.14
N GLU A 156 -1.22 12.45 7.63
CA GLU A 156 -0.71 13.84 7.70
C GLU A 156 -0.68 14.37 9.12
N GLN A 157 -1.49 13.82 10.01
CA GLN A 157 -1.55 14.18 11.43
C GLN A 157 -1.52 12.92 12.30
N THR A 158 -1.10 13.06 13.54
CA THR A 158 -1.14 11.94 14.48
C THR A 158 -2.59 11.59 14.82
N SER A 159 -2.91 10.31 14.68
CA SER A 159 -4.23 9.76 14.97
C SER A 159 -4.26 9.12 16.36
N SER A 160 -5.43 9.13 16.98
CA SER A 160 -5.71 8.36 18.20
C SER A 160 -6.26 6.96 17.91
N ALA A 161 -6.45 6.61 16.64
CA ALA A 161 -6.92 5.29 16.25
C ALA A 161 -5.96 4.21 16.76
N ARG A 162 -6.51 3.21 17.44
CA ARG A 162 -5.74 2.14 18.10
C ARG A 162 -6.25 0.78 17.68
N LYS A 163 -6.23 0.53 16.35
CA LYS A 163 -6.64 -0.78 15.86
C LYS A 163 -5.56 -1.83 16.13
N THR A 164 -6.00 -3.00 16.55
CA THR A 164 -5.21 -4.22 16.63
C THR A 164 -5.14 -4.90 15.25
N PHE A 165 -4.23 -5.89 15.11
CA PHE A 165 -4.21 -6.73 13.90
C PHE A 165 -5.57 -7.39 13.63
N GLY A 166 -6.23 -7.92 14.69
CA GLY A 166 -7.53 -8.57 14.55
C GLY A 166 -8.60 -7.63 14.02
N GLU A 167 -8.70 -6.42 14.56
CA GLU A 167 -9.69 -5.42 14.13
C GLU A 167 -9.48 -4.99 12.66
N VAL A 168 -8.22 -4.87 12.21
CA VAL A 168 -7.92 -4.57 10.80
C VAL A 168 -8.27 -5.76 9.90
N ALA A 169 -7.92 -6.98 10.30
CA ALA A 169 -8.24 -8.18 9.54
C ALA A 169 -9.75 -8.39 9.40
N ASP A 170 -10.50 -8.19 10.48
CA ASP A 170 -11.98 -8.29 10.47
C ASP A 170 -12.61 -7.18 9.60
N ALA A 171 -12.08 -5.95 9.66
CA ALA A 171 -12.54 -4.86 8.82
C ALA A 171 -12.26 -5.12 7.33
N ALA A 172 -11.07 -5.61 6.99
CA ALA A 172 -10.72 -6.00 5.62
C ALA A 172 -11.66 -7.08 5.09
N LYS A 173 -11.89 -8.13 5.89
CA LYS A 173 -12.81 -9.22 5.54
C LYS A 173 -14.23 -8.70 5.31
N ALA A 174 -14.75 -7.87 6.22
CA ALA A 174 -16.09 -7.30 6.08
C ALA A 174 -16.22 -6.44 4.82
N TYR A 175 -15.20 -5.61 4.54
CA TYR A 175 -15.16 -4.77 3.34
C TYR A 175 -15.18 -5.61 2.06
N TRP A 176 -14.28 -6.59 1.91
CA TRP A 176 -14.18 -7.38 0.68
C TRP A 176 -15.39 -8.30 0.49
N ASN A 177 -15.93 -8.87 1.57
CA ASN A 177 -17.19 -9.62 1.47
C ASN A 177 -18.33 -8.73 0.96
N HIS A 178 -18.46 -7.50 1.49
CA HIS A 178 -19.45 -6.55 1.02
C HIS A 178 -19.22 -6.14 -0.45
N TYR A 179 -17.96 -5.87 -0.82
CA TYR A 179 -17.58 -5.53 -2.19
C TYR A 179 -18.06 -6.60 -3.18
N TRP A 180 -17.74 -7.85 -2.93
CA TRP A 180 -18.11 -8.95 -3.80
C TRP A 180 -19.62 -9.23 -3.83
N GLN A 181 -20.33 -9.02 -2.73
CA GLN A 181 -21.77 -9.23 -2.64
C GLN A 181 -22.60 -8.09 -3.25
N LYS A 182 -22.09 -6.86 -3.22
CA LYS A 182 -22.78 -5.67 -3.74
C LYS A 182 -22.63 -5.54 -5.25
N GLY A 183 -21.45 -5.81 -5.77
CA GLY A 183 -21.10 -5.60 -7.17
C GLY A 183 -21.62 -6.66 -8.12
N ALA A 184 -21.48 -6.39 -9.41
CA ALA A 184 -21.68 -7.39 -10.44
C ALA A 184 -20.49 -8.36 -10.49
N MET A 185 -20.78 -9.63 -10.71
CA MET A 185 -19.79 -10.70 -10.84
C MET A 185 -20.07 -11.54 -12.08
N VAL A 186 -19.04 -12.23 -12.56
CA VAL A 186 -19.18 -13.28 -13.54
C VAL A 186 -19.11 -14.65 -12.88
N ASP A 187 -19.99 -15.57 -13.27
CA ASP A 187 -19.97 -16.96 -12.88
C ASP A 187 -20.07 -17.83 -14.13
N PHE A 188 -18.98 -18.47 -14.48
CA PHE A 188 -18.92 -19.39 -15.62
C PHE A 188 -18.98 -20.86 -15.19
N GLY A 189 -19.42 -21.15 -13.97
CA GLY A 189 -19.49 -22.51 -13.43
C GLY A 189 -20.32 -23.48 -14.26
N GLN A 190 -21.29 -23.02 -15.04
CA GLN A 190 -22.10 -23.81 -15.96
C GLN A 190 -21.53 -23.88 -17.39
N CYS A 191 -20.48 -23.11 -17.69
CA CYS A 191 -19.87 -23.10 -19.03
C CYS A 191 -19.01 -24.36 -19.24
N LYS A 192 -19.20 -25.04 -20.37
CA LYS A 192 -18.44 -26.25 -20.72
C LYS A 192 -17.13 -25.97 -21.46
N ASP A 193 -16.87 -24.71 -21.83
CA ASP A 193 -15.61 -24.33 -22.46
C ASP A 193 -14.47 -24.41 -21.43
N PHE A 194 -13.39 -25.11 -21.79
CA PHE A 194 -12.24 -25.31 -20.89
C PHE A 194 -11.56 -24.00 -20.46
N ARG A 195 -11.76 -22.91 -21.22
CA ARG A 195 -11.21 -21.57 -20.92
C ARG A 195 -12.03 -20.77 -19.90
N ALA A 196 -13.27 -21.19 -19.64
CA ALA A 196 -14.22 -20.42 -18.84
C ALA A 196 -13.70 -20.11 -17.44
N LYS A 197 -13.12 -21.12 -16.77
CA LYS A 197 -12.55 -20.95 -15.42
C LYS A 197 -11.39 -19.94 -15.39
N GLU A 198 -10.52 -19.95 -16.39
CA GLU A 198 -9.41 -18.99 -16.47
C GLU A 198 -9.91 -17.58 -16.82
N MET A 199 -10.95 -17.46 -17.65
CA MET A 199 -11.57 -16.18 -17.95
C MET A 199 -12.20 -15.56 -16.69
N GLU A 200 -12.98 -16.34 -15.94
CA GLU A 200 -13.57 -15.91 -14.67
C GLU A 200 -12.49 -15.42 -13.70
N ARG A 201 -11.44 -16.23 -13.52
CA ARG A 201 -10.30 -15.85 -12.67
C ARG A 201 -9.69 -14.51 -13.08
N ARG A 202 -9.50 -14.26 -14.37
CA ARG A 202 -8.94 -12.99 -14.87
C ARG A 202 -9.86 -11.82 -14.62
N VAL A 203 -11.15 -11.96 -14.84
CA VAL A 203 -12.13 -10.89 -14.59
C VAL A 203 -12.16 -10.53 -13.11
N VAL A 204 -12.29 -11.52 -12.23
CA VAL A 204 -12.32 -11.30 -10.77
C VAL A 204 -11.01 -10.67 -10.28
N LEU A 205 -9.86 -11.18 -10.74
CA LEU A 205 -8.56 -10.62 -10.39
C LEU A 205 -8.42 -9.16 -10.88
N SER A 206 -8.90 -8.84 -12.08
CA SER A 206 -8.85 -7.47 -12.61
C SER A 206 -9.69 -6.51 -11.79
N GLN A 207 -10.91 -6.91 -11.38
CA GLN A 207 -11.74 -6.10 -10.47
C GLN A 207 -11.04 -5.82 -9.15
N TYR A 208 -10.43 -6.87 -8.56
CA TYR A 208 -9.67 -6.72 -7.32
C TYR A 208 -8.49 -5.74 -7.49
N LEU A 209 -7.67 -5.94 -8.54
CA LEU A 209 -6.48 -5.11 -8.79
C LEU A 209 -6.84 -3.64 -9.01
N LEU A 210 -7.90 -3.35 -9.78
CA LEU A 210 -8.37 -1.98 -9.97
C LEU A 210 -8.85 -1.38 -8.64
N ALA A 211 -9.59 -2.13 -7.83
CA ALA A 211 -10.07 -1.65 -6.54
C ALA A 211 -8.94 -1.30 -5.56
N ILE A 212 -7.86 -2.09 -5.52
CA ILE A 212 -6.72 -1.80 -4.61
C ILE A 212 -5.78 -0.71 -5.15
N GLN A 213 -5.77 -0.44 -6.45
CA GLN A 213 -4.84 0.50 -7.06
C GLN A 213 -5.47 1.86 -7.38
N ASP A 214 -6.74 1.88 -7.77
CA ASP A 214 -7.35 3.04 -8.44
C ASP A 214 -8.52 3.66 -7.67
N ALA A 215 -8.95 3.07 -6.54
CA ALA A 215 -10.10 3.51 -5.76
C ALA A 215 -9.76 4.47 -4.60
N GLY A 216 -8.67 5.24 -4.69
CA GLY A 216 -8.29 6.22 -3.68
C GLY A 216 -9.12 7.51 -3.71
N GLU A 217 -8.87 8.41 -2.76
CA GLU A 217 -9.51 9.74 -2.68
C GLU A 217 -8.96 10.75 -3.70
N THR A 218 -7.88 10.38 -4.38
CA THR A 218 -7.27 11.18 -5.45
C THR A 218 -7.11 10.31 -6.69
N PRO A 219 -7.07 10.90 -7.89
CA PRO A 219 -6.82 10.14 -9.11
C PRO A 219 -5.52 9.32 -8.99
N PRO A 220 -5.51 8.07 -9.45
CA PRO A 220 -4.31 7.25 -9.40
C PRO A 220 -3.25 7.77 -10.38
N GLN A 221 -1.99 7.39 -10.15
CA GLN A 221 -0.98 7.53 -11.20
C GLN A 221 -1.28 6.57 -12.36
N GLU A 222 -0.70 6.81 -13.52
CA GLU A 222 -1.01 6.07 -14.76
C GLU A 222 -0.90 4.54 -14.61
N THR A 223 0.09 4.05 -13.91
CA THR A 223 0.35 2.60 -13.74
C THR A 223 -0.16 2.01 -12.43
N GLY A 224 -1.05 2.72 -11.72
CA GLY A 224 -1.50 2.30 -10.39
C GLY A 224 -0.41 2.47 -9.33
N LEU A 225 -0.39 1.61 -8.28
CA LEU A 225 0.49 1.77 -7.13
C LEU A 225 1.76 0.88 -7.18
N THR A 226 1.79 -0.13 -8.05
CA THR A 226 2.83 -1.16 -8.03
C THR A 226 4.05 -0.84 -8.87
N TYR A 227 3.93 0.08 -9.80
CA TYR A 227 5.02 0.51 -10.68
C TYR A 227 4.98 2.01 -10.90
N ASN A 228 6.13 2.66 -10.87
CA ASN A 228 6.23 4.10 -11.15
C ASN A 228 6.51 4.32 -12.63
N SER A 229 5.59 5.01 -13.32
CA SER A 229 5.80 5.50 -14.67
C SER A 229 5.16 6.85 -14.88
N TRP A 230 5.51 7.52 -15.98
CA TRP A 230 5.01 8.86 -16.27
C TRP A 230 5.11 9.81 -15.07
N PHE A 231 6.29 9.75 -14.42
CA PHE A 231 6.66 10.62 -13.28
C PHE A 231 5.75 10.44 -12.04
N GLY A 232 5.07 9.31 -11.89
CA GLY A 232 4.15 9.06 -10.76
C GLY A 232 2.95 9.99 -10.71
N LYS A 233 2.58 10.62 -11.83
CA LYS A 233 1.47 11.56 -11.94
C LYS A 233 0.21 10.89 -12.43
N PHE A 234 -0.94 11.52 -12.15
CA PHE A 234 -2.17 11.14 -12.82
C PHE A 234 -2.22 11.75 -14.23
N HIS A 235 -2.98 11.11 -15.10
CA HIS A 235 -3.30 11.58 -16.44
C HIS A 235 -4.80 11.60 -16.62
N LEU A 236 -5.36 12.73 -17.07
CA LEU A 236 -6.82 12.92 -17.12
C LEU A 236 -7.51 11.91 -18.04
N GLU A 237 -6.92 11.56 -19.18
CA GLU A 237 -7.47 10.58 -20.11
C GLU A 237 -7.58 9.17 -19.49
N MET A 238 -6.78 8.86 -18.47
CA MET A 238 -6.76 7.55 -17.83
C MET A 238 -7.96 7.31 -16.90
N ILE A 239 -8.78 8.32 -16.57
CA ILE A 239 -9.95 8.16 -15.69
C ILE A 239 -10.92 7.10 -16.24
N PHE A 240 -11.09 7.04 -17.56
CA PHE A 240 -11.95 6.03 -18.18
C PHE A 240 -11.42 4.62 -17.91
N TRP A 241 -10.13 4.41 -18.11
CA TRP A 241 -9.50 3.09 -17.97
C TRP A 241 -9.39 2.65 -16.50
N HIS A 242 -9.07 3.58 -15.60
CA HIS A 242 -8.87 3.28 -14.19
C HIS A 242 -10.17 3.15 -13.42
N GLN A 243 -11.14 4.03 -13.66
CA GLN A 243 -12.23 4.24 -12.71
C GLN A 243 -13.65 4.10 -13.27
N ALA A 244 -13.88 4.34 -14.58
CA ALA A 244 -15.24 4.24 -15.16
C ALA A 244 -15.83 2.83 -15.00
N GLN A 245 -15.01 1.81 -15.01
CA GLN A 245 -15.41 0.42 -14.81
C GLN A 245 -16.07 0.18 -13.42
N PHE A 246 -15.76 0.96 -12.38
CA PHE A 246 -16.40 0.80 -11.08
C PHE A 246 -17.91 1.01 -11.16
N ALA A 247 -18.35 2.03 -11.90
CA ALA A 247 -19.79 2.25 -12.11
C ALA A 247 -20.45 1.09 -12.87
N LEU A 248 -19.76 0.54 -13.88
CA LEU A 248 -20.27 -0.59 -14.66
C LEU A 248 -20.39 -1.89 -13.84
N TRP A 249 -19.51 -2.08 -12.87
CA TRP A 249 -19.50 -3.25 -11.98
C TRP A 249 -20.31 -3.05 -10.69
N GLY A 250 -21.04 -1.93 -10.55
CA GLY A 250 -21.94 -1.69 -9.41
C GLY A 250 -21.27 -1.07 -8.18
N HIS A 251 -20.10 -0.44 -8.38
CA HIS A 251 -19.35 0.26 -7.33
C HIS A 251 -19.13 1.76 -7.66
N PRO A 252 -20.20 2.53 -8.02
CA PRO A 252 -20.03 3.93 -8.41
C PRO A 252 -19.36 4.78 -7.34
N GLU A 253 -19.53 4.44 -6.05
CA GLU A 253 -18.89 5.14 -4.92
C GLU A 253 -17.36 5.11 -4.98
N LEU A 254 -16.74 4.12 -5.63
CA LEU A 254 -15.29 4.06 -5.79
C LEU A 254 -14.80 5.05 -6.86
N LEU A 255 -15.57 5.27 -7.90
CA LEU A 255 -15.34 6.34 -8.87
C LEU A 255 -15.55 7.71 -8.23
N GLU A 256 -16.69 7.91 -7.54
CA GLU A 256 -17.07 9.20 -6.92
C GLU A 256 -16.03 9.67 -5.90
N ARG A 257 -15.36 8.75 -5.22
CA ARG A 257 -14.36 9.04 -4.18
C ARG A 257 -13.26 9.99 -4.67
N SER A 258 -12.76 9.81 -5.88
CA SER A 258 -11.70 10.64 -6.46
C SER A 258 -12.20 11.90 -7.17
N LEU A 259 -13.49 11.98 -7.54
CA LEU A 259 -14.03 13.10 -8.31
C LEU A 259 -13.94 14.42 -7.56
N SER A 260 -14.04 14.42 -6.23
CA SER A 260 -13.93 15.62 -5.42
C SER A 260 -12.56 16.31 -5.54
N TRP A 261 -11.52 15.56 -5.93
CA TRP A 261 -10.17 16.12 -6.14
C TRP A 261 -10.15 17.10 -7.32
N TYR A 262 -10.89 16.83 -8.41
CA TYR A 262 -10.91 17.69 -9.58
C TYR A 262 -11.46 19.08 -9.26
N PHE A 263 -12.51 19.19 -8.45
CA PHE A 263 -13.04 20.47 -7.97
C PHE A 263 -12.04 21.23 -7.12
N LYS A 264 -11.20 20.55 -6.34
CA LYS A 264 -10.13 21.18 -5.56
C LYS A 264 -8.96 21.65 -6.45
N ALA A 265 -8.71 20.97 -7.56
CA ALA A 265 -7.61 21.26 -8.47
C ALA A 265 -7.96 22.37 -9.50
N GLU A 266 -9.24 22.54 -9.84
CA GLU A 266 -9.75 23.49 -10.85
C GLU A 266 -9.18 24.91 -10.67
N PRO A 267 -9.20 25.56 -9.50
CA PRO A 267 -8.68 26.93 -9.35
C PRO A 267 -7.18 27.05 -9.66
N ASN A 268 -6.44 25.97 -9.53
CA ASN A 268 -5.02 25.92 -9.89
C ASN A 268 -4.83 25.71 -11.41
N ALA A 269 -5.71 24.94 -12.03
CA ALA A 269 -5.71 24.72 -13.47
C ALA A 269 -6.05 26.03 -14.23
N GLU A 270 -7.02 26.81 -13.75
CA GLU A 270 -7.38 28.11 -14.33
C GLU A 270 -6.25 29.16 -14.23
N ARG A 271 -5.37 29.05 -13.25
CA ARG A 271 -4.22 29.95 -13.08
C ARG A 271 -3.02 29.60 -13.94
N LEU A 272 -3.02 28.47 -14.60
CA LEU A 272 -1.96 28.13 -15.56
C LEU A 272 -2.14 29.06 -16.78
N PRO A 273 -1.09 29.86 -17.15
CA PRO A 273 -1.18 30.77 -18.27
C PRO A 273 -1.62 30.01 -19.53
N SER A 274 -2.54 30.60 -20.27
CA SER A 274 -2.98 30.14 -21.58
C SER A 274 -1.85 30.14 -22.64
N ASP A 275 -0.67 30.60 -22.27
CA ASP A 275 0.54 30.74 -23.08
C ASP A 275 1.47 29.50 -23.13
N ARG A 276 1.02 28.35 -22.71
CA ARG A 276 1.69 27.14 -23.16
C ARG A 276 1.34 26.93 -24.62
N ASP A 277 2.18 27.57 -25.43
CA ASP A 277 2.23 27.46 -26.87
C ASP A 277 1.97 26.01 -27.28
N SER A 278 0.97 25.79 -28.11
CA SER A 278 0.58 24.51 -28.70
C SER A 278 1.69 23.79 -29.47
N ARG A 279 2.92 24.26 -29.40
CA ARG A 279 4.12 23.72 -30.06
C ARG A 279 4.86 22.66 -29.23
N GLU A 280 4.56 22.48 -27.93
CA GLU A 280 5.20 21.41 -27.15
C GLU A 280 4.53 20.04 -27.26
N TYR A 281 3.44 19.91 -27.99
CA TYR A 281 2.75 18.63 -28.20
C TYR A 281 2.83 18.08 -29.63
N ALA A 282 3.66 18.68 -30.46
CA ALA A 282 3.95 18.21 -31.84
C ALA A 282 5.41 17.77 -31.98
N GLY A 283 5.83 16.79 -31.17
CA GLY A 283 7.15 16.20 -31.23
C GLY A 283 7.15 14.78 -30.73
#